data_a2e9579e92a6fe4aca61a89dc0f37bbb
#
_entry.id   a2e9579e92a6fe4aca61a89dc0f37bbb
#
_cell.length_a   1.000
_cell.length_b   1.000
_cell.length_c   1.000
_cell.angle_alpha   90.00
_cell.angle_beta   90.00
_cell.angle_gamma   90.00
#
_symmetry.space_group_name_H-M   'P 1'
#
loop_
_entity.id
_entity.type
_entity.pdbx_description
1 polymer ?
#
loop_
_entity_poly.entity_id
_entity_poly.type
_entity_poly.pdbx_seq_one_letter_code
_entity_poly.pdbx_strand_id
1 'polypeptide(L)'
;MITLLASLALLAEPVQWETRPIVERHDYPPMAKDLRVNGTVTLECVNNDDGALTRCGAVFARPADMGFQQAALAIVFRGRVARPAGVPFMIELPFDILTEGDEPLRQPWEGPEPGPEHIQAAQAFTDSFYGGSRSAAERSIRDWKVNEMPPEKAALLRAWMAELYPDLKAEKALYAAGVARVLARHGLDYLPTQKPIGWDVWYAQVTQASPEDPALIRNEMRRRYCEAFDCASGAAAD
;
A
#
# COMPACT_ATOMS: atom_id res chain seq x y z
N MET A 1 9.26 20.67 54.32
CA MET A 1 8.86 19.29 53.93
C MET A 1 8.48 19.32 52.48
N ILE A 2 9.34 18.79 51.60
CA ILE A 2 9.10 18.71 50.16
C ILE A 2 8.62 17.29 49.89
N THR A 3 7.33 17.15 49.59
CA THR A 3 6.72 15.87 49.20
C THR A 3 7.11 15.58 47.76
N LEU A 4 8.06 14.66 47.57
CA LEU A 4 8.34 14.09 46.25
C LEU A 4 7.15 13.22 45.85
N LEU A 5 6.35 13.72 44.89
CA LEU A 5 5.40 12.89 44.13
C LEU A 5 6.23 12.03 43.17
N ALA A 6 6.49 10.80 43.58
CA ALA A 6 7.01 9.79 42.68
C ALA A 6 5.90 9.46 41.65
N SER A 7 6.03 9.99 40.43
CA SER A 7 5.25 9.53 39.28
C SER A 7 5.64 8.09 39.00
N LEU A 8 4.85 7.12 39.50
CA LEU A 8 4.90 5.76 39.01
C LEU A 8 4.45 5.81 37.53
N ALA A 9 5.42 5.81 36.63
CA ALA A 9 5.17 5.37 35.27
C ALA A 9 4.74 3.90 35.37
N LEU A 10 3.44 3.64 35.26
CA LEU A 10 2.93 2.29 35.01
C LEU A 10 3.53 1.86 33.67
N LEU A 11 4.62 1.12 33.74
CA LEU A 11 5.10 0.33 32.60
C LEU A 11 3.97 -0.64 32.29
N ALA A 12 3.24 -0.39 31.21
CA ALA A 12 2.20 -1.31 30.76
C ALA A 12 2.87 -2.65 30.49
N GLU A 13 2.51 -3.66 31.31
CA GLU A 13 3.02 -5.02 31.10
C GLU A 13 2.69 -5.46 29.66
N PRO A 14 3.66 -6.06 28.96
CA PRO A 14 3.42 -6.53 27.61
C PRO A 14 2.27 -7.54 27.62
N VAL A 15 1.39 -7.43 26.63
CA VAL A 15 0.21 -8.29 26.51
C VAL A 15 0.66 -9.73 26.30
N GLN A 16 0.21 -10.63 27.18
CA GLN A 16 0.41 -12.07 27.02
C GLN A 16 -0.66 -12.60 26.04
N TRP A 17 -0.22 -12.99 24.86
CA TRP A 17 -1.06 -13.59 23.84
C TRP A 17 -1.15 -15.10 24.00
N GLU A 18 -2.36 -15.64 24.03
CA GLU A 18 -2.60 -17.07 23.77
C GLU A 18 -2.54 -17.36 22.27
N THR A 19 -3.12 -16.46 21.48
CA THR A 19 -3.04 -16.47 20.03
C THR A 19 -2.82 -15.04 19.56
N ARG A 20 -1.63 -14.75 19.03
CA ARG A 20 -1.31 -13.41 18.53
C ARG A 20 -1.93 -13.23 17.14
N PRO A 21 -2.62 -12.11 16.85
CA PRO A 21 -3.06 -11.80 15.50
C PRO A 21 -1.85 -11.59 14.59
N ILE A 22 -1.87 -12.24 13.43
CA ILE A 22 -0.83 -12.09 12.42
C ILE A 22 -1.29 -11.04 11.43
N VAL A 23 -0.43 -10.05 11.17
CA VAL A 23 -0.63 -9.08 10.08
C VAL A 23 -0.13 -9.70 8.79
N GLU A 24 -1.00 -9.85 7.81
CA GLU A 24 -0.65 -10.40 6.51
C GLU A 24 -0.58 -9.29 5.45
N ARG A 25 0.03 -9.59 4.30
CA ARG A 25 0.20 -8.60 3.23
C ARG A 25 -1.12 -8.02 2.70
N HIS A 26 -2.19 -8.78 2.77
CA HIS A 26 -3.53 -8.34 2.36
C HIS A 26 -4.23 -7.47 3.41
N ASP A 27 -3.78 -7.50 4.66
CA ASP A 27 -4.28 -6.62 5.72
C ASP A 27 -3.73 -5.19 5.62
N TYR A 28 -2.67 -4.98 4.83
CA TYR A 28 -2.10 -3.64 4.67
C TYR A 28 -3.06 -2.69 3.98
N PRO A 29 -3.18 -1.46 4.51
CA PRO A 29 -3.91 -0.40 3.82
C PRO A 29 -3.33 -0.17 2.42
N PRO A 30 -4.16 0.02 1.38
CA PRO A 30 -3.69 0.18 0.00
C PRO A 30 -2.62 1.26 -0.16
N MET A 31 -2.83 2.45 0.43
CA MET A 31 -1.88 3.55 0.36
C MET A 31 -0.54 3.20 1.01
N ALA A 32 -0.56 2.61 2.21
CA ALA A 32 0.66 2.22 2.92
C ALA A 32 1.44 1.16 2.14
N LYS A 33 0.73 0.22 1.51
CA LYS A 33 1.31 -0.81 0.66
C LYS A 33 1.96 -0.23 -0.59
N ASP A 34 1.27 0.67 -1.30
CA ASP A 34 1.75 1.29 -2.53
C ASP A 34 2.95 2.20 -2.28
N LEU A 35 2.94 2.93 -1.16
CA LEU A 35 4.03 3.81 -0.74
C LEU A 35 5.12 3.10 0.07
N ARG A 36 4.98 1.79 0.35
CA ARG A 36 5.92 0.97 1.12
C ARG A 36 6.27 1.61 2.47
N VAL A 37 5.24 2.02 3.19
CA VAL A 37 5.34 2.63 4.51
C VAL A 37 4.85 1.64 5.56
N ASN A 38 5.70 1.34 6.54
CA ASN A 38 5.33 0.57 7.71
C ASN A 38 4.61 1.46 8.74
N GLY A 39 3.95 0.85 9.70
CA GLY A 39 3.20 1.60 10.69
C GLY A 39 2.99 0.84 11.98
N THR A 40 2.49 1.57 12.98
CA THR A 40 2.13 1.00 14.29
C THR A 40 0.80 1.58 14.74
N VAL A 41 -0.04 0.72 15.32
CA VAL A 41 -1.32 1.12 15.91
C VAL A 41 -1.37 0.70 17.35
N THR A 42 -1.72 1.63 18.23
CA THR A 42 -2.04 1.34 19.62
C THR A 42 -3.55 1.26 19.77
N LEU A 43 -4.03 0.15 20.30
CA LEU A 43 -5.44 -0.12 20.56
C LEU A 43 -5.68 -0.23 22.06
N GLU A 44 -6.80 0.33 22.55
CA GLU A 44 -7.36 0.00 23.85
C GLU A 44 -8.42 -1.10 23.67
N CYS A 45 -8.21 -2.25 24.30
CA CYS A 45 -9.07 -3.43 24.14
C CYS A 45 -9.60 -3.95 25.47
N VAL A 46 -10.70 -4.72 25.40
CA VAL A 46 -11.28 -5.51 26.51
C VAL A 46 -11.52 -6.92 25.99
N ASN A 47 -11.26 -7.93 26.82
CA ASN A 47 -11.52 -9.34 26.53
C ASN A 47 -12.62 -9.92 27.41
N ASN A 48 -13.17 -11.08 27.01
CA ASN A 48 -14.05 -11.93 27.80
C ASN A 48 -13.27 -13.00 28.58
N ASP A 49 -13.99 -13.86 29.32
CA ASP A 49 -13.40 -14.93 30.15
C ASP A 49 -12.63 -15.97 29.30
N ASP A 50 -12.97 -16.15 28.03
CA ASP A 50 -12.27 -17.03 27.09
C ASP A 50 -11.04 -16.38 26.45
N GLY A 51 -10.66 -15.18 26.87
CA GLY A 51 -9.53 -14.43 26.29
C GLY A 51 -9.81 -13.79 24.91
N ALA A 52 -11.02 -13.95 24.36
CA ALA A 52 -11.38 -13.33 23.10
C ALA A 52 -11.63 -11.82 23.28
N LEU A 53 -11.10 -11.00 22.37
CA LEU A 53 -11.32 -9.57 22.38
C LEU A 53 -12.77 -9.24 22.00
N THR A 54 -13.45 -8.44 22.83
CA THR A 54 -14.87 -8.11 22.65
C THR A 54 -15.08 -6.67 22.22
N ARG A 55 -14.16 -5.78 22.57
CA ARG A 55 -14.18 -4.36 22.22
C ARG A 55 -12.76 -3.86 22.09
N CYS A 56 -12.47 -3.19 20.99
CA CYS A 56 -11.23 -2.44 20.78
C CYS A 56 -11.52 -1.08 20.16
N GLY A 57 -10.73 -0.08 20.54
CA GLY A 57 -10.70 1.25 19.93
C GLY A 57 -9.25 1.64 19.60
N ALA A 58 -9.04 2.26 18.44
CA ALA A 58 -7.72 2.79 18.11
C ALA A 58 -7.49 4.11 18.86
N VAL A 59 -6.40 4.16 19.64
CA VAL A 59 -6.00 5.31 20.43
C VAL A 59 -4.95 6.13 19.69
N PHE A 60 -4.08 5.44 18.97
CA PHE A 60 -2.98 6.05 18.25
C PHE A 60 -2.66 5.23 17.00
N ALA A 61 -2.23 5.90 15.94
CA ALA A 61 -1.65 5.25 14.75
C ALA A 61 -0.57 6.14 14.15
N ARG A 62 0.49 5.53 13.69
CA ARG A 62 1.60 6.21 13.03
C ARG A 62 2.02 5.40 11.79
N PRO A 63 2.13 6.02 10.60
CA PRO A 63 1.61 7.36 10.27
C PRO A 63 0.09 7.46 10.39
N ALA A 64 -0.40 8.66 10.71
CA ALA A 64 -1.84 8.93 10.76
C ALA A 64 -2.46 8.91 9.35
N ASP A 65 -3.76 8.60 9.27
CA ASP A 65 -4.59 8.70 8.06
C ASP A 65 -4.10 7.86 6.84
N MET A 66 -3.31 6.82 7.06
CA MET A 66 -2.95 5.84 6.03
C MET A 66 -3.85 4.60 6.04
N GLY A 67 -4.86 4.54 6.92
CA GLY A 67 -5.76 3.40 7.03
C GLY A 67 -5.32 2.33 8.02
N PHE A 68 -4.20 2.49 8.73
CA PHE A 68 -3.69 1.51 9.69
C PHE A 68 -4.66 1.25 10.84
N GLN A 69 -5.38 2.28 11.32
CA GLN A 69 -6.37 2.12 12.39
C GLN A 69 -7.48 1.13 12.01
N GLN A 70 -8.05 1.29 10.82
CA GLN A 70 -9.10 0.43 10.29
C GLN A 70 -8.59 -0.99 10.07
N ALA A 71 -7.38 -1.12 9.53
CA ALA A 71 -6.72 -2.40 9.34
C ALA A 71 -6.48 -3.11 10.68
N ALA A 72 -5.93 -2.41 11.68
CA ALA A 72 -5.69 -2.96 13.00
C ALA A 72 -6.97 -3.45 13.67
N LEU A 73 -8.06 -2.66 13.59
CA LEU A 73 -9.37 -3.05 14.12
C LEU A 73 -9.95 -4.27 13.39
N ALA A 74 -9.69 -4.44 12.10
CA ALA A 74 -10.17 -5.60 11.33
C ALA A 74 -9.48 -6.91 11.74
N ILE A 75 -8.21 -6.85 12.15
CA ILE A 75 -7.40 -8.05 12.42
C ILE A 75 -7.25 -8.39 13.90
N VAL A 76 -7.35 -7.40 14.80
CA VAL A 76 -7.07 -7.61 16.22
C VAL A 76 -7.97 -8.67 16.86
N PHE A 77 -9.22 -8.77 16.42
CA PHE A 77 -10.19 -9.77 16.92
C PHE A 77 -9.88 -11.22 16.52
N ARG A 78 -8.86 -11.45 15.69
CA ARG A 78 -8.32 -12.79 15.40
C ARG A 78 -7.45 -13.30 16.57
N GLY A 79 -7.06 -12.40 17.50
CA GLY A 79 -6.21 -12.70 18.64
C GLY A 79 -6.98 -13.16 19.88
N ARG A 80 -6.26 -13.83 20.79
CA ARG A 80 -6.72 -14.16 22.15
C ARG A 80 -5.63 -13.80 23.17
N VAL A 81 -6.05 -13.38 24.34
CA VAL A 81 -5.14 -12.92 25.41
C VAL A 81 -5.33 -13.69 26.69
N ALA A 82 -4.24 -13.92 27.42
CA ALA A 82 -4.24 -14.52 28.75
C ALA A 82 -4.33 -13.40 29.81
N ARG A 83 -5.50 -12.81 29.98
CA ARG A 83 -5.74 -11.72 30.95
C ARG A 83 -7.10 -11.84 31.62
N PRO A 84 -7.29 -11.25 32.83
CA PRO A 84 -8.61 -11.14 33.44
C PRO A 84 -9.60 -10.42 32.50
N ALA A 85 -10.81 -10.96 32.43
CA ALA A 85 -11.87 -10.40 31.60
C ALA A 85 -12.35 -9.03 32.09
N GLY A 86 -12.82 -8.21 31.17
CA GLY A 86 -13.48 -6.93 31.45
C GLY A 86 -12.56 -5.78 31.85
N VAL A 87 -11.25 -5.99 31.98
CA VAL A 87 -10.28 -4.96 32.33
C VAL A 87 -9.67 -4.38 31.05
N PRO A 88 -9.77 -3.05 30.80
CA PRO A 88 -9.15 -2.43 29.64
C PRO A 88 -7.61 -2.56 29.66
N PHE A 89 -7.01 -2.74 28.50
CA PHE A 89 -5.56 -2.83 28.31
C PHE A 89 -5.14 -2.36 26.94
N MET A 90 -3.87 -2.02 26.82
CA MET A 90 -3.30 -1.51 25.56
C MET A 90 -2.64 -2.63 24.77
N ILE A 91 -2.85 -2.63 23.46
CA ILE A 91 -2.20 -3.50 22.48
C ILE A 91 -1.46 -2.62 21.48
N GLU A 92 -0.21 -2.93 21.23
CA GLU A 92 0.52 -2.38 20.11
C GLU A 92 0.57 -3.40 18.97
N LEU A 93 0.13 -2.99 17.78
CA LEU A 93 0.07 -3.81 16.58
C LEU A 93 0.99 -3.22 15.51
N PRO A 94 2.17 -3.81 15.28
CA PRO A 94 3.07 -3.36 14.23
C PRO A 94 2.61 -3.85 12.85
N PHE A 95 2.78 -2.99 11.85
CA PHE A 95 2.67 -3.28 10.43
C PHE A 95 4.06 -3.08 9.82
N ASP A 96 4.90 -4.12 9.90
CA ASP A 96 6.33 -4.07 9.58
C ASP A 96 6.79 -5.15 8.58
N ILE A 97 5.85 -5.81 7.89
CA ILE A 97 6.16 -6.90 6.95
C ILE A 97 6.62 -6.42 5.56
N LEU A 98 6.49 -5.13 5.27
CA LEU A 98 6.98 -4.56 4.02
C LEU A 98 8.46 -4.19 4.15
N THR A 99 9.21 -4.38 3.07
CA THR A 99 10.51 -3.74 2.95
C THR A 99 10.29 -2.25 2.82
N GLU A 100 10.53 -1.51 3.91
CA GLU A 100 10.36 -0.07 3.94
C GLU A 100 11.36 0.63 3.03
N GLY A 101 10.98 1.76 2.46
CA GLY A 101 11.84 2.57 1.62
C GLY A 101 11.46 2.54 0.14
N ASP A 102 12.33 3.09 -0.66
CA ASP A 102 12.10 3.21 -2.10
C ASP A 102 11.99 1.85 -2.78
N GLU A 103 11.07 1.76 -3.72
CA GLU A 103 10.96 0.60 -4.59
C GLU A 103 12.16 0.57 -5.53
N PRO A 104 12.83 -0.60 -5.69
CA PRO A 104 13.94 -0.72 -6.63
C PRO A 104 13.48 -0.39 -8.05
N LEU A 105 14.26 0.44 -8.73
CA LEU A 105 14.01 0.72 -10.14
C LEU A 105 14.27 -0.54 -10.99
N ARG A 106 13.48 -0.68 -12.02
CA ARG A 106 13.63 -1.78 -12.97
C ARG A 106 14.93 -1.63 -13.76
N GLN A 107 15.44 -2.76 -14.23
CA GLN A 107 16.50 -2.76 -15.22
C GLN A 107 15.95 -2.19 -16.54
N PRO A 108 16.77 -1.43 -17.29
CA PRO A 108 16.40 -0.98 -18.63
C PRO A 108 15.96 -2.14 -19.53
N TRP A 109 15.09 -1.85 -20.48
CA TRP A 109 14.71 -2.83 -21.48
C TRP A 109 15.89 -3.22 -22.37
N GLU A 110 16.20 -4.50 -22.42
CA GLU A 110 17.28 -5.08 -23.24
C GLU A 110 16.74 -5.96 -24.38
N GLY A 111 15.43 -5.87 -24.67
CA GLY A 111 14.80 -6.62 -25.75
C GLY A 111 14.87 -5.92 -27.09
N PRO A 112 14.36 -6.59 -28.14
CA PRO A 112 14.31 -5.99 -29.48
C PRO A 112 13.39 -4.75 -29.49
N GLU A 113 13.72 -3.79 -30.34
CA GLU A 113 12.87 -2.64 -30.60
C GLU A 113 11.67 -3.07 -31.47
N PRO A 114 10.46 -2.58 -31.17
CA PRO A 114 9.26 -2.98 -31.90
C PRO A 114 9.22 -2.39 -33.31
N GLY A 115 8.89 -3.22 -34.31
CA GLY A 115 8.56 -2.77 -35.66
C GLY A 115 7.14 -2.19 -35.75
N PRO A 116 6.81 -1.59 -36.92
CA PRO A 116 5.49 -0.96 -37.13
C PRO A 116 4.29 -1.88 -36.87
N GLU A 117 4.40 -3.15 -37.23
CA GLU A 117 3.38 -4.18 -37.01
C GLU A 117 3.12 -4.45 -35.55
N HIS A 118 4.18 -4.47 -34.70
CA HIS A 118 4.08 -4.64 -33.25
C HIS A 118 3.40 -3.42 -32.62
N ILE A 119 3.74 -2.21 -33.07
CA ILE A 119 3.14 -0.95 -32.60
C ILE A 119 1.65 -0.92 -32.93
N GLN A 120 1.28 -1.27 -34.17
CA GLN A 120 -0.13 -1.30 -34.59
C GLN A 120 -0.94 -2.33 -33.78
N ALA A 121 -0.43 -3.55 -33.63
CA ALA A 121 -1.09 -4.60 -32.84
C ALA A 121 -1.24 -4.20 -31.36
N ALA A 122 -0.21 -3.60 -30.79
CA ALA A 122 -0.22 -3.12 -29.41
C ALA A 122 -1.26 -2.01 -29.21
N GLN A 123 -1.35 -1.06 -30.14
CA GLN A 123 -2.33 0.02 -30.07
C GLN A 123 -3.76 -0.54 -30.11
N ALA A 124 -4.07 -1.42 -31.07
CA ALA A 124 -5.39 -2.05 -31.20
C ALA A 124 -5.78 -2.84 -29.94
N PHE A 125 -4.83 -3.60 -29.37
CA PHE A 125 -5.04 -4.33 -28.12
C PHE A 125 -5.31 -3.37 -26.97
N THR A 126 -4.50 -2.33 -26.81
CA THR A 126 -4.62 -1.34 -25.74
C THR A 126 -5.95 -0.61 -25.79
N ASP A 127 -6.39 -0.18 -26.97
CA ASP A 127 -7.67 0.51 -27.14
C ASP A 127 -8.86 -0.38 -26.76
N SER A 128 -8.77 -1.67 -27.06
CA SER A 128 -9.77 -2.66 -26.62
C SER A 128 -9.74 -2.89 -25.10
N PHE A 129 -8.56 -2.96 -24.52
CA PHE A 129 -8.37 -3.25 -23.08
C PHE A 129 -8.76 -2.07 -22.19
N TYR A 130 -8.40 -0.84 -22.59
CA TYR A 130 -8.67 0.38 -21.80
C TYR A 130 -10.04 1.02 -22.08
N GLY A 131 -10.94 0.35 -22.80
CA GLY A 131 -12.30 0.85 -23.00
C GLY A 131 -13.03 1.13 -21.68
N GLY A 132 -13.23 2.41 -21.34
CA GLY A 132 -13.90 2.82 -20.09
C GLY A 132 -13.04 2.78 -18.82
N SER A 133 -11.73 2.58 -18.94
CA SER A 133 -10.81 2.58 -17.79
C SER A 133 -10.62 3.96 -17.19
N ARG A 134 -10.34 4.00 -15.88
CA ARG A 134 -9.91 5.21 -15.16
C ARG A 134 -8.40 5.31 -15.21
N SER A 135 -7.87 6.55 -15.11
CA SER A 135 -6.43 6.77 -14.96
C SER A 135 -5.87 6.16 -13.67
N ALA A 136 -4.54 5.98 -13.61
CA ALA A 136 -3.86 5.50 -12.41
C ALA A 136 -4.10 6.44 -11.22
N ALA A 137 -4.09 7.76 -11.45
CA ALA A 137 -4.41 8.75 -10.44
C ALA A 137 -5.83 8.56 -9.87
N GLU A 138 -6.84 8.40 -10.74
CA GLU A 138 -8.22 8.18 -10.31
C GLU A 138 -8.40 6.86 -9.54
N ARG A 139 -7.70 5.80 -9.96
CA ARG A 139 -7.67 4.54 -9.24
C ARG A 139 -7.07 4.72 -7.84
N SER A 140 -5.91 5.37 -7.74
CA SER A 140 -5.25 5.64 -6.46
C SER A 140 -6.12 6.52 -5.54
N ILE A 141 -6.78 7.56 -6.05
CA ILE A 141 -7.70 8.40 -5.27
C ILE A 141 -8.80 7.56 -4.62
N ARG A 142 -9.38 6.62 -5.37
CA ARG A 142 -10.41 5.72 -4.88
C ARG A 142 -9.86 4.71 -3.87
N ASP A 143 -8.80 4.00 -4.24
CA ASP A 143 -8.28 2.84 -3.49
C ASP A 143 -7.61 3.29 -2.19
N TRP A 144 -7.01 4.48 -2.16
CA TRP A 144 -6.47 5.11 -0.97
C TRP A 144 -7.52 5.86 -0.15
N LYS A 145 -8.77 5.91 -0.63
CA LYS A 145 -9.87 6.62 0.03
C LYS A 145 -9.55 8.09 0.30
N VAL A 146 -8.88 8.74 -0.64
CA VAL A 146 -8.43 10.15 -0.49
C VAL A 146 -9.60 11.07 -0.14
N ASN A 147 -10.81 10.78 -0.65
CA ASN A 147 -12.01 11.57 -0.38
C ASN A 147 -12.51 11.47 1.08
N GLU A 148 -12.07 10.45 1.82
CA GLU A 148 -12.45 10.23 3.23
C GLU A 148 -11.41 10.85 4.20
N MET A 149 -10.30 11.40 3.67
CA MET A 149 -9.25 12.03 4.45
C MET A 149 -9.60 13.49 4.83
N PRO A 150 -8.87 14.07 5.81
CA PRO A 150 -9.00 15.51 6.10
C PRO A 150 -8.83 16.36 4.82
N PRO A 151 -9.65 17.42 4.63
CA PRO A 151 -9.71 18.15 3.35
C PRO A 151 -8.36 18.68 2.86
N GLU A 152 -7.52 19.19 3.76
CA GLU A 152 -6.19 19.73 3.42
C GLU A 152 -5.26 18.60 2.91
N LYS A 153 -5.25 17.45 3.56
CA LYS A 153 -4.47 16.29 3.15
C LYS A 153 -4.95 15.75 1.81
N ALA A 154 -6.28 15.64 1.64
CA ALA A 154 -6.87 15.19 0.40
C ALA A 154 -6.54 16.12 -0.78
N ALA A 155 -6.55 17.44 -0.57
CA ALA A 155 -6.18 18.45 -1.57
C ALA A 155 -4.71 18.31 -1.99
N LEU A 156 -3.82 18.13 -1.02
CA LEU A 156 -2.39 17.96 -1.25
C LEU A 156 -2.08 16.69 -2.06
N LEU A 157 -2.67 15.56 -1.67
CA LEU A 157 -2.51 14.29 -2.39
C LEU A 157 -3.02 14.37 -3.82
N ARG A 158 -4.18 15.03 -4.07
CA ARG A 158 -4.70 15.23 -5.44
C ARG A 158 -3.77 16.11 -6.27
N ALA A 159 -3.20 17.17 -5.68
CA ALA A 159 -2.25 18.01 -6.37
C ALA A 159 -1.00 17.24 -6.80
N TRP A 160 -0.42 16.44 -5.91
CA TRP A 160 0.72 15.58 -6.23
C TRP A 160 0.39 14.52 -7.29
N MET A 161 -0.79 13.91 -7.20
CA MET A 161 -1.22 12.93 -8.21
C MET A 161 -1.41 13.59 -9.58
N ALA A 162 -1.97 14.80 -9.65
CA ALA A 162 -2.14 15.52 -10.89
C ALA A 162 -0.80 15.92 -11.54
N GLU A 163 0.22 16.15 -10.72
CA GLU A 163 1.58 16.48 -11.19
C GLU A 163 2.38 15.24 -11.63
N LEU A 164 2.32 14.15 -10.84
CA LEU A 164 3.22 13.02 -11.00
C LEU A 164 2.67 11.91 -11.89
N TYR A 165 1.35 11.69 -11.88
CA TYR A 165 0.76 10.60 -12.65
C TYR A 165 0.48 11.05 -14.08
N PRO A 166 0.75 10.22 -15.08
CA PRO A 166 0.35 10.50 -16.45
C PRO A 166 -1.19 10.57 -16.54
N ASP A 167 -1.68 11.40 -17.45
CA ASP A 167 -3.09 11.34 -17.81
C ASP A 167 -3.44 10.01 -18.50
N LEU A 168 -4.73 9.72 -18.64
CA LEU A 168 -5.18 8.46 -19.23
C LEU A 168 -4.65 8.21 -20.65
N LYS A 169 -4.43 9.27 -21.43
CA LYS A 169 -3.89 9.17 -22.79
C LYS A 169 -2.42 8.76 -22.76
N ALA A 170 -1.62 9.42 -21.92
CA ALA A 170 -0.21 9.10 -21.73
C ALA A 170 -0.06 7.70 -21.11
N GLU A 171 -0.89 7.33 -20.11
CA GLU A 171 -0.90 5.98 -19.52
C GLU A 171 -1.15 4.89 -20.57
N LYS A 172 -2.14 5.10 -21.46
CA LYS A 172 -2.41 4.19 -22.58
C LYS A 172 -1.21 4.08 -23.52
N ALA A 173 -0.58 5.20 -23.85
CA ALA A 173 0.59 5.20 -24.73
C ALA A 173 1.77 4.43 -24.11
N LEU A 174 2.02 4.59 -22.81
CA LEU A 174 3.06 3.86 -22.08
C LEU A 174 2.76 2.35 -22.05
N TYR A 175 1.51 1.98 -21.79
CA TYR A 175 1.09 0.58 -21.83
C TYR A 175 1.23 -0.02 -23.23
N ALA A 176 0.77 0.68 -24.28
CA ALA A 176 0.92 0.23 -25.66
C ALA A 176 2.40 0.05 -26.04
N ALA A 177 3.27 0.95 -25.60
CA ALA A 177 4.72 0.80 -25.85
C ALA A 177 5.29 -0.46 -25.15
N GLY A 178 4.88 -0.75 -23.92
CA GLY A 178 5.22 -1.97 -23.23
C GLY A 178 4.73 -3.23 -23.96
N VAL A 179 3.46 -3.22 -24.40
CA VAL A 179 2.87 -4.30 -25.20
C VAL A 179 3.66 -4.50 -26.49
N ALA A 180 3.98 -3.44 -27.24
CA ALA A 180 4.74 -3.53 -28.48
C ALA A 180 6.11 -4.19 -28.28
N ARG A 181 6.82 -3.86 -27.21
CA ARG A 181 8.11 -4.48 -26.86
C ARG A 181 7.96 -5.97 -26.48
N VAL A 182 6.90 -6.34 -25.77
CA VAL A 182 6.60 -7.75 -25.48
C VAL A 182 6.32 -8.51 -26.77
N LEU A 183 5.52 -7.95 -27.67
CA LEU A 183 5.23 -8.55 -28.97
C LEU A 183 6.48 -8.66 -29.86
N ALA A 184 7.36 -7.67 -29.86
CA ALA A 184 8.63 -7.73 -30.58
C ALA A 184 9.53 -8.86 -30.09
N ARG A 185 9.48 -9.20 -28.79
CA ARG A 185 10.25 -10.29 -28.18
C ARG A 185 9.65 -11.68 -28.45
N HIS A 186 8.33 -11.79 -28.40
CA HIS A 186 7.63 -13.09 -28.35
C HIS A 186 6.80 -13.42 -29.61
N GLY A 187 6.61 -12.47 -30.52
CA GLY A 187 5.76 -12.58 -31.73
C GLY A 187 4.38 -11.96 -31.57
N LEU A 188 3.75 -11.64 -32.69
CA LEU A 188 2.46 -10.95 -32.73
C LEU A 188 1.29 -11.76 -32.14
N ASP A 189 1.41 -13.08 -32.14
CA ASP A 189 0.44 -14.01 -31.57
C ASP A 189 0.53 -14.15 -30.04
N TYR A 190 1.46 -13.46 -29.38
CA TYR A 190 1.68 -13.53 -27.93
C TYR A 190 0.73 -12.65 -27.11
N LEU A 191 -0.48 -12.39 -27.62
CA LEU A 191 -1.51 -11.68 -26.86
C LEU A 191 -2.30 -12.65 -25.96
N PRO A 192 -2.69 -12.21 -24.73
CA PRO A 192 -3.43 -13.08 -23.80
C PRO A 192 -4.82 -13.49 -24.30
N THR A 193 -5.34 -12.78 -25.30
CA THR A 193 -6.58 -13.14 -26.04
C THR A 193 -6.36 -14.27 -27.05
N GLN A 194 -5.11 -14.58 -27.41
CA GLN A 194 -4.74 -15.57 -28.41
C GLN A 194 -3.99 -16.76 -27.82
N LYS A 195 -3.31 -16.56 -26.68
CA LYS A 195 -2.58 -17.62 -25.97
C LYS A 195 -3.09 -17.74 -24.52
N PRO A 196 -3.06 -18.93 -23.92
CA PRO A 196 -3.43 -19.13 -22.51
C PRO A 196 -2.33 -18.61 -21.56
N ILE A 197 -2.05 -17.31 -21.62
CA ILE A 197 -1.11 -16.64 -20.72
C ILE A 197 -1.93 -16.07 -19.57
N GLY A 198 -1.50 -16.34 -18.31
CA GLY A 198 -2.10 -15.70 -17.15
C GLY A 198 -1.98 -14.17 -17.21
N TRP A 199 -3.04 -13.45 -16.88
CA TRP A 199 -3.06 -11.99 -16.90
C TRP A 199 -2.02 -11.35 -15.97
N ASP A 200 -1.70 -11.98 -14.87
CA ASP A 200 -0.64 -11.59 -13.94
C ASP A 200 0.75 -11.66 -14.58
N VAL A 201 1.04 -12.74 -15.28
CA VAL A 201 2.29 -12.92 -16.03
C VAL A 201 2.40 -11.92 -17.18
N TRP A 202 1.32 -11.78 -17.96
CA TRP A 202 1.26 -10.79 -19.03
C TRP A 202 1.50 -9.37 -18.53
N TYR A 203 0.77 -8.97 -17.49
CA TYR A 203 0.87 -7.63 -16.92
C TYR A 203 2.28 -7.35 -16.37
N ALA A 204 2.89 -8.33 -15.71
CA ALA A 204 4.28 -8.21 -15.23
C ALA A 204 5.26 -7.99 -16.39
N GLN A 205 5.11 -8.72 -17.50
CA GLN A 205 5.98 -8.55 -18.69
C GLN A 205 5.79 -7.20 -19.35
N VAL A 206 4.54 -6.76 -19.54
CA VAL A 206 4.25 -5.44 -20.14
C VAL A 206 4.77 -4.33 -19.25
N THR A 207 4.57 -4.43 -17.94
CA THR A 207 5.10 -3.47 -16.97
C THR A 207 6.62 -3.43 -17.03
N GLN A 208 7.30 -4.60 -17.08
CA GLN A 208 8.75 -4.67 -17.21
C GLN A 208 9.26 -4.05 -18.52
N ALA A 209 8.50 -4.16 -19.60
CA ALA A 209 8.84 -3.62 -20.91
C ALA A 209 8.41 -2.17 -21.13
N SER A 210 7.62 -1.57 -20.22
CA SER A 210 7.18 -0.17 -20.35
C SER A 210 8.38 0.79 -20.39
N PRO A 211 8.34 1.88 -21.19
CA PRO A 211 9.45 2.85 -21.24
C PRO A 211 9.64 3.62 -19.94
N GLU A 212 8.61 3.79 -19.15
CA GLU A 212 8.68 4.47 -17.86
C GLU A 212 8.50 3.48 -16.70
N ASP A 213 9.28 3.68 -15.64
CA ASP A 213 9.19 2.86 -14.44
C ASP A 213 8.18 3.48 -13.46
N PRO A 214 7.04 2.81 -13.18
CA PRO A 214 6.07 3.31 -12.22
C PRO A 214 6.61 3.42 -10.79
N ALA A 215 7.74 2.77 -10.48
CA ALA A 215 8.43 2.95 -9.20
C ALA A 215 8.91 4.40 -8.99
N LEU A 216 9.28 5.11 -10.05
CA LEU A 216 9.67 6.53 -9.95
C LEU A 216 8.54 7.38 -9.36
N ILE A 217 7.32 7.19 -9.84
CA ILE A 217 6.13 7.91 -9.35
C ILE A 217 5.86 7.54 -7.89
N ARG A 218 5.88 6.23 -7.56
CA ARG A 218 5.61 5.78 -6.19
C ARG A 218 6.66 6.25 -5.20
N ASN A 219 7.94 6.20 -5.57
CA ASN A 219 9.04 6.68 -4.73
C ASN A 219 8.93 8.19 -4.48
N GLU A 220 8.61 8.98 -5.52
CA GLU A 220 8.42 10.43 -5.36
C GLU A 220 7.17 10.74 -4.51
N MET A 221 6.05 10.03 -4.73
CA MET A 221 4.86 10.15 -3.87
C MET A 221 5.19 9.80 -2.41
N ARG A 222 5.94 8.72 -2.17
CA ARG A 222 6.39 8.34 -0.83
C ARG A 222 7.24 9.43 -0.21
N ARG A 223 8.24 9.94 -0.93
CA ARG A 223 9.13 11.00 -0.46
C ARG A 223 8.32 12.23 -0.02
N ARG A 224 7.44 12.74 -0.89
CA ARG A 224 6.57 13.90 -0.58
C ARG A 224 5.65 13.64 0.62
N TYR A 225 5.07 12.44 0.67
CA TYR A 225 4.19 12.07 1.77
C TYR A 225 4.94 12.06 3.11
N CYS A 226 6.09 11.41 3.15
CA CYS A 226 6.87 11.28 4.37
C CYS A 226 7.50 12.60 4.84
N GLU A 227 7.84 13.50 3.91
CA GLU A 227 8.27 14.85 4.24
C GLU A 227 7.14 15.70 4.86
N ALA A 228 5.90 15.52 4.36
CA ALA A 228 4.75 16.31 4.84
C ALA A 228 4.11 15.75 6.12
N PHE A 229 4.15 14.43 6.34
CA PHE A 229 3.34 13.75 7.35
C PHE A 229 4.12 12.82 8.29
N ASP A 230 5.44 12.92 8.31
CA ASP A 230 6.33 12.14 9.18
C ASP A 230 6.02 10.63 9.18
N CYS A 231 6.57 9.92 8.20
CA CYS A 231 6.45 8.46 8.09
C CYS A 231 7.39 7.69 9.02
N ALA A 232 8.22 8.35 9.83
CA ALA A 232 9.18 7.62 10.64
C ALA A 232 8.43 6.55 11.43
N SER A 233 8.62 5.28 11.08
CA SER A 233 8.21 4.16 11.90
C SER A 233 8.83 4.42 13.27
N GLY A 234 8.02 4.45 14.30
CA GLY A 234 8.55 4.58 15.65
C GLY A 234 9.41 3.36 15.94
N ALA A 235 10.67 3.38 15.50
CA ALA A 235 11.68 2.60 16.15
C ALA A 235 11.61 3.06 17.62
N ALA A 236 11.18 2.16 18.50
CA ALA A 236 11.22 2.39 19.91
C ALA A 236 12.61 2.96 20.20
N ALA A 237 12.66 4.14 20.80
CA ALA A 237 13.89 4.61 21.40
C ALA A 237 14.27 3.54 22.43
N ASP A 238 15.36 2.83 22.15
CA ASP A 238 16.01 1.91 23.07
C ASP A 238 16.37 2.59 24.40
#